data_df9352ae808e95e8bca496139f5f5986
#
_entry.id   df9352ae808e95e8bca496139f5f5986
#
_cell.length_a   1.000
_cell.length_b   1.000
_cell.length_c   1.000
_cell.angle_alpha   90.00
_cell.angle_beta   90.00
_cell.angle_gamma   90.00
#
_symmetry.space_group_name_H-M   'P 1'
#
loop_
_entity.id
_entity.type
_entity.pdbx_description
1 polymer ?
#
loop_
_entity_poly.entity_id
_entity_poly.type
_entity_poly.pdbx_seq_one_letter_code
_entity_poly.pdbx_strand_id
1 'polypeptide(L)'
;MSYLVANMQKLKADNLVGLGNHDQRRTQHHKNPDIDVDRSALNYDLVAGRTNHFKTDIEDYINEHKTSQRAVRKDAVLVNEWIISSDRHFFADLTAADTRKYFETAKDYFAEKFGEENIRYAIVHLDESTPHMHMGIVPFDDEHKLSAKRVFNRTALRDIQDQLPTYLQQHGFNIQRGVQESERKSLTVPEYKAMRESIKQGQQKLAAVENETKQRQAKLKTYQATKFDVNSVKTKESRFHKRYVLVDRFDFDKLKQGASLTDTYFTETLSQRSDMDIQKDRLIKAESKAMELDIENRRLQKLVGTLQGIVRSVDHFLQRKLGVGLPSKWLERAGLKEPSKKAPQRPQERSEGQHDELDGPSL
;
A
#
# COMPACT_ATOMS: atom_id res chain seq x y z
N MET A 1 1.49 9.33 -18.80
CA MET A 1 1.83 10.49 -17.95
C MET A 1 2.23 9.98 -16.61
N SER A 2 3.39 10.38 -16.15
CA SER A 2 3.93 9.94 -14.86
C SER A 2 3.88 11.05 -13.82
N TYR A 3 3.73 10.67 -12.55
CA TYR A 3 3.57 11.61 -11.45
C TYR A 3 4.77 11.53 -10.50
N LEU A 4 5.19 12.71 -10.03
CA LEU A 4 6.21 12.80 -8.99
C LEU A 4 5.69 12.20 -7.66
N VAL A 5 6.53 11.38 -7.05
CA VAL A 5 6.40 10.98 -5.64
C VAL A 5 7.45 11.75 -4.85
N ALA A 6 7.02 12.60 -3.92
CA ALA A 6 7.87 13.35 -2.99
C ALA A 6 7.21 13.32 -1.60
N ASN A 7 7.56 12.33 -0.81
CA ASN A 7 7.02 12.12 0.53
C ASN A 7 8.06 12.45 1.59
N MET A 8 7.65 13.12 2.67
CA MET A 8 8.53 13.53 3.76
C MET A 8 8.15 12.87 5.07
N GLN A 9 9.12 12.33 5.78
CA GLN A 9 8.99 11.88 7.16
C GLN A 9 9.96 12.60 8.10
N LYS A 10 9.54 12.73 9.38
CA LYS A 10 10.32 13.37 10.43
C LYS A 10 11.03 12.30 11.24
N LEU A 11 12.36 12.41 11.33
CA LEU A 11 13.20 11.44 12.00
C LEU A 11 13.81 12.04 13.27
N LYS A 12 13.76 11.28 14.35
CA LYS A 12 14.43 11.53 15.61
C LYS A 12 15.66 10.65 15.75
N ALA A 13 16.50 10.92 16.73
CA ALA A 13 17.72 10.15 17.00
C ALA A 13 17.51 8.63 17.04
N ASP A 14 16.41 8.17 17.64
CA ASP A 14 16.10 6.74 17.79
C ASP A 14 15.78 6.05 16.45
N ASN A 15 15.41 6.80 15.43
CA ASN A 15 15.07 6.26 14.10
C ASN A 15 16.31 6.12 13.20
N LEU A 16 17.36 6.92 13.43
CA LEU A 16 18.47 7.07 12.50
C LEU A 16 19.33 5.82 12.35
N VAL A 17 19.53 5.03 13.41
CA VAL A 17 20.35 3.80 13.35
C VAL A 17 19.67 2.75 12.45
N GLY A 18 18.38 2.50 12.68
CA GLY A 18 17.63 1.53 11.88
C GLY A 18 17.52 1.94 10.42
N LEU A 19 17.31 3.23 10.19
CA LEU A 19 17.22 3.79 8.84
C LEU A 19 18.58 3.70 8.11
N GLY A 20 19.68 4.12 8.73
CA GLY A 20 21.00 4.04 8.13
C GLY A 20 21.39 2.60 7.77
N ASN A 21 21.02 1.62 8.59
CA ASN A 21 21.21 0.21 8.26
C ASN A 21 20.37 -0.21 7.02
N HIS A 22 19.16 0.29 6.89
CA HIS A 22 18.31 0.03 5.74
C HIS A 22 18.82 0.70 4.48
N ASP A 23 19.07 1.99 4.52
CA ASP A 23 19.43 2.78 3.34
C ASP A 23 20.81 2.42 2.79
N GLN A 24 21.76 2.14 3.69
CA GLN A 24 23.13 1.72 3.32
C GLN A 24 23.26 0.20 3.12
N ARG A 25 22.16 -0.57 3.19
CA ARG A 25 22.17 -2.04 3.04
C ARG A 25 23.17 -2.77 3.96
N ARG A 26 23.33 -2.29 5.21
CA ARG A 26 24.31 -2.86 6.17
C ARG A 26 23.89 -4.19 6.79
N THR A 27 22.59 -4.52 6.73
CA THR A 27 22.07 -5.78 7.27
C THR A 27 21.90 -6.80 6.15
N GLN A 28 22.35 -8.04 6.37
CA GLN A 28 22.20 -9.12 5.40
C GLN A 28 20.77 -9.66 5.28
N HIS A 29 19.95 -9.48 6.33
CA HIS A 29 18.57 -9.95 6.35
C HIS A 29 17.62 -8.77 6.25
N HIS A 30 17.14 -8.51 5.05
CA HIS A 30 16.15 -7.46 4.81
C HIS A 30 14.74 -7.98 5.12
N LYS A 31 13.98 -7.24 5.92
CA LYS A 31 12.56 -7.53 6.16
C LYS A 31 11.68 -7.24 4.93
N ASN A 32 12.20 -6.48 3.97
CA ASN A 32 11.53 -6.17 2.72
C ASN A 32 11.90 -7.23 1.67
N PRO A 33 10.95 -8.10 1.24
CA PRO A 33 11.21 -9.12 0.23
C PRO A 33 11.39 -8.56 -1.18
N ASP A 34 11.12 -7.26 -1.39
CA ASP A 34 11.24 -6.59 -2.68
C ASP A 34 12.70 -6.19 -2.99
N ILE A 35 13.63 -6.36 -2.03
CA ILE A 35 15.05 -6.05 -2.20
C ILE A 35 15.74 -7.20 -2.94
N ASP A 36 16.33 -6.87 -4.07
CA ASP A 36 17.20 -7.74 -4.85
C ASP A 36 18.65 -7.52 -4.43
N VAL A 37 19.17 -8.40 -3.58
CA VAL A 37 20.50 -8.29 -2.98
C VAL A 37 21.61 -8.25 -4.05
N ASP A 38 21.44 -8.97 -5.16
CA ASP A 38 22.42 -9.00 -6.24
C ASP A 38 22.53 -7.64 -6.96
N ARG A 39 21.50 -6.83 -6.89
CA ARG A 39 21.46 -5.48 -7.45
C ARG A 39 21.85 -4.38 -6.48
N SER A 40 22.02 -4.69 -5.19
CA SER A 40 22.36 -3.68 -4.17
C SER A 40 23.70 -2.96 -4.44
N ALA A 41 24.60 -3.58 -5.18
CA ALA A 41 25.85 -2.94 -5.63
C ALA A 41 25.61 -1.79 -6.63
N LEU A 42 24.41 -1.67 -7.21
CA LEU A 42 24.04 -0.57 -8.12
C LEU A 42 23.54 0.67 -7.37
N ASN A 43 23.24 0.54 -6.08
CA ASN A 43 22.84 1.67 -5.25
C ASN A 43 24.01 2.64 -5.09
N TYR A 44 23.69 3.93 -4.97
CA TYR A 44 24.70 4.97 -4.81
C TYR A 44 24.20 6.12 -3.94
N ASP A 45 25.13 6.85 -3.31
CA ASP A 45 24.84 8.07 -2.56
C ASP A 45 25.37 9.28 -3.36
N LEU A 46 24.50 10.25 -3.64
CA LEU A 46 24.84 11.49 -4.38
C LEU A 46 25.68 12.48 -3.53
N VAL A 47 25.76 12.25 -2.23
CA VAL A 47 26.58 13.02 -1.28
C VAL A 47 27.47 12.13 -0.44
N ALA A 48 28.03 11.08 -1.07
CA ALA A 48 28.87 10.09 -0.43
C ALA A 48 29.98 10.71 0.45
N GLY A 49 30.21 10.10 1.59
CA GLY A 49 31.22 10.55 2.57
C GLY A 49 30.73 11.57 3.59
N ARG A 50 29.53 12.16 3.44
CA ARG A 50 28.98 13.07 4.45
C ARG A 50 28.41 12.35 5.67
N THR A 51 27.92 11.13 5.51
CA THR A 51 27.30 10.38 6.59
C THR A 51 27.59 8.87 6.44
N ASN A 52 28.46 8.38 7.31
CA ASN A 52 28.75 6.96 7.41
C ASN A 52 27.92 6.31 8.52
N HIS A 53 27.81 6.92 9.67
CA HIS A 53 27.02 6.49 10.82
C HIS A 53 25.90 7.50 11.06
N PHE A 54 24.70 7.24 10.52
CA PHE A 54 23.61 8.23 10.48
C PHE A 54 23.40 8.97 11.79
N LYS A 55 23.27 8.25 12.90
CA LYS A 55 23.03 8.90 14.19
C LYS A 55 24.17 9.83 14.61
N THR A 56 25.38 9.29 14.69
CA THR A 56 26.56 10.02 15.20
C THR A 56 26.90 11.20 14.30
N ASP A 57 27.05 10.94 13.01
CA ASP A 57 27.52 11.97 12.07
C ASP A 57 26.50 13.12 11.89
N ILE A 58 25.20 12.81 12.03
CA ILE A 58 24.16 13.83 11.99
C ILE A 58 24.09 14.59 13.30
N GLU A 59 24.20 13.94 14.45
CA GLU A 59 24.26 14.61 15.76
C GLU A 59 25.49 15.51 15.86
N ASP A 60 26.64 15.08 15.38
CA ASP A 60 27.88 15.86 15.35
C ASP A 60 27.72 17.08 14.44
N TYR A 61 27.24 16.89 13.20
CA TYR A 61 26.95 18.00 12.30
C TYR A 61 26.00 19.04 12.91
N ILE A 62 24.93 18.60 13.57
CA ILE A 62 23.99 19.51 14.23
C ILE A 62 24.69 20.26 15.38
N ASN A 63 25.50 19.58 16.18
CA ASN A 63 26.17 20.22 17.31
C ASN A 63 27.22 21.23 16.86
N GLU A 64 27.90 21.01 15.75
CA GLU A 64 28.89 21.91 15.16
C GLU A 64 28.26 23.19 14.56
N HIS A 65 27.08 23.06 13.94
CA HIS A 65 26.48 24.13 13.13
C HIS A 65 25.32 24.88 13.80
N LYS A 66 24.74 24.33 14.87
CA LYS A 66 23.64 25.03 15.57
C LYS A 66 24.11 26.28 16.30
N THR A 67 23.37 27.36 16.18
CA THR A 67 23.62 28.61 16.94
C THR A 67 23.36 28.47 18.43
N SER A 68 22.49 27.57 18.85
CA SER A 68 22.11 27.41 20.25
C SER A 68 23.17 26.65 21.03
N GLN A 69 23.60 27.19 22.17
CA GLN A 69 24.51 26.50 23.11
C GLN A 69 23.80 25.38 23.93
N ARG A 70 22.48 25.32 23.87
CA ARG A 70 21.72 24.29 24.61
C ARG A 70 21.83 22.95 23.90
N ALA A 71 21.81 21.87 24.70
CA ALA A 71 21.72 20.52 24.15
C ALA A 71 20.45 20.35 23.32
N VAL A 72 20.56 19.57 22.23
CA VAL A 72 19.40 19.22 21.41
C VAL A 72 18.45 18.33 22.25
N ARG A 73 17.17 18.64 22.22
CA ARG A 73 16.17 17.89 22.98
C ARG A 73 16.06 16.46 22.46
N LYS A 74 15.83 15.52 23.36
CA LYS A 74 15.69 14.09 23.05
C LYS A 74 14.57 13.77 22.04
N ASP A 75 13.53 14.60 22.03
CA ASP A 75 12.38 14.47 21.12
C ASP A 75 12.49 15.33 19.85
N ALA A 76 13.62 15.99 19.64
CA ALA A 76 13.83 16.84 18.46
C ALA A 76 13.81 16.02 17.17
N VAL A 77 13.29 16.63 16.11
CA VAL A 77 13.45 16.11 14.76
C VAL A 77 14.84 16.54 14.28
N LEU A 78 15.69 15.54 14.04
CA LEU A 78 17.07 15.76 13.57
C LEU A 78 17.16 15.84 12.06
N VAL A 79 16.33 15.07 11.37
CA VAL A 79 16.31 14.97 9.91
C VAL A 79 14.88 14.97 9.40
N ASN A 80 14.64 15.65 8.30
CA ASN A 80 13.49 15.45 7.44
C ASN A 80 13.94 14.60 6.25
N GLU A 81 13.50 13.36 6.23
CA GLU A 81 13.80 12.46 5.12
C GLU A 81 12.74 12.59 4.02
N TRP A 82 13.22 12.71 2.80
CA TRP A 82 12.41 12.75 1.59
C TRP A 82 12.60 11.47 0.79
N ILE A 83 11.50 10.85 0.40
CA ILE A 83 11.49 9.76 -0.57
C ILE A 83 11.05 10.35 -1.90
N ILE A 84 11.99 10.41 -2.85
CA ILE A 84 11.77 10.93 -4.19
C ILE A 84 11.74 9.77 -5.18
N SER A 85 10.67 9.68 -5.97
CA SER A 85 10.47 8.63 -6.97
C SER A 85 9.43 9.04 -8.02
N SER A 86 9.10 8.11 -8.89
CA SER A 86 7.95 8.15 -9.81
C SER A 86 7.39 6.74 -10.00
N ASP A 87 6.50 6.55 -10.97
CA ASP A 87 6.01 5.23 -11.32
C ASP A 87 7.05 4.42 -12.13
N ARG A 88 6.85 3.10 -12.20
CA ARG A 88 7.75 2.18 -12.90
C ARG A 88 7.88 2.50 -14.40
N HIS A 89 6.83 2.97 -15.04
CA HIS A 89 6.86 3.27 -16.48
C HIS A 89 7.78 4.46 -16.77
N PHE A 90 7.77 5.48 -15.91
CA PHE A 90 8.68 6.62 -16.02
C PHE A 90 10.14 6.17 -16.08
N PHE A 91 10.57 5.31 -15.14
CA PHE A 91 11.95 4.83 -15.11
C PHE A 91 12.27 3.79 -16.18
N ALA A 92 11.28 3.07 -16.70
CA ALA A 92 11.49 2.12 -17.80
C ALA A 92 11.84 2.82 -19.13
N ASP A 93 11.42 4.06 -19.29
CA ASP A 93 11.68 4.88 -20.46
C ASP A 93 13.02 5.65 -20.36
N LEU A 94 13.71 5.62 -19.21
CA LEU A 94 14.96 6.31 -18.95
C LEU A 94 16.18 5.38 -19.07
N THR A 95 17.28 5.93 -19.57
CA THR A 95 18.59 5.27 -19.44
C THR A 95 19.08 5.31 -18.00
N ALA A 96 20.09 4.50 -17.65
CA ALA A 96 20.73 4.56 -16.33
C ALA A 96 21.34 5.96 -16.05
N ALA A 97 21.89 6.62 -17.06
CA ALA A 97 22.44 7.97 -16.97
C ALA A 97 21.32 9.00 -16.72
N ASP A 98 20.19 8.89 -17.42
CA ASP A 98 19.04 9.79 -17.22
C ASP A 98 18.38 9.55 -15.87
N THR A 99 18.28 8.30 -15.40
CA THR A 99 17.80 7.97 -14.06
C THR A 99 18.67 8.63 -12.99
N ARG A 100 20.00 8.57 -13.15
CA ARG A 100 20.92 9.26 -12.24
C ARG A 100 20.72 10.76 -12.28
N LYS A 101 20.67 11.35 -13.49
CA LYS A 101 20.41 12.79 -13.69
C LYS A 101 19.10 13.26 -13.07
N TYR A 102 18.05 12.43 -13.12
CA TYR A 102 16.77 12.72 -12.46
C TYR A 102 16.93 12.93 -10.95
N PHE A 103 17.64 12.03 -10.28
CA PHE A 103 17.86 12.14 -8.83
C PHE A 103 18.84 13.27 -8.47
N GLU A 104 19.88 13.51 -9.29
CA GLU A 104 20.77 14.65 -9.12
C GLU A 104 20.00 15.96 -9.24
N THR A 105 19.18 16.12 -10.28
CA THR A 105 18.33 17.30 -10.46
C THR A 105 17.36 17.49 -9.31
N ALA A 106 16.73 16.42 -8.83
CA ALA A 106 15.84 16.50 -7.67
C ALA A 106 16.62 16.95 -6.41
N LYS A 107 17.81 16.37 -6.15
CA LYS A 107 18.69 16.79 -5.03
C LYS A 107 19.07 18.26 -5.15
N ASP A 108 19.43 18.74 -6.33
CA ASP A 108 19.85 20.12 -6.56
C ASP A 108 18.73 21.12 -6.27
N TYR A 109 17.48 20.82 -6.60
CA TYR A 109 16.33 21.63 -6.18
C TYR A 109 16.26 21.82 -4.65
N PHE A 110 16.50 20.75 -3.89
CA PHE A 110 16.50 20.85 -2.43
C PHE A 110 17.74 21.55 -1.90
N ALA A 111 18.89 21.37 -2.54
CA ALA A 111 20.14 22.05 -2.22
C ALA A 111 20.01 23.57 -2.35
N GLU A 112 19.40 24.05 -3.45
CA GLU A 112 19.14 25.47 -3.69
C GLU A 112 18.20 26.09 -2.65
N LYS A 113 17.23 25.31 -2.13
CA LYS A 113 16.22 25.82 -1.20
C LYS A 113 16.56 25.70 0.28
N PHE A 114 17.32 24.66 0.64
CA PHE A 114 17.53 24.32 2.04
C PHE A 114 19.00 24.22 2.43
N GLY A 115 19.92 24.57 1.52
CA GLY A 115 21.35 24.47 1.70
C GLY A 115 21.87 23.06 1.39
N GLU A 116 22.87 22.97 0.51
CA GLU A 116 23.45 21.69 0.11
C GLU A 116 24.14 20.98 1.29
N GLU A 117 24.77 21.73 2.20
CA GLU A 117 25.43 21.24 3.40
C GLU A 117 24.47 20.55 4.37
N ASN A 118 23.19 20.94 4.36
CA ASN A 118 22.13 20.36 5.19
C ASN A 118 21.65 19.01 4.66
N ILE A 119 21.95 18.67 3.39
CA ILE A 119 21.67 17.34 2.83
C ILE A 119 22.78 16.41 3.33
N ARG A 120 22.42 15.51 4.26
CA ARG A 120 23.40 14.62 4.90
C ARG A 120 23.57 13.28 4.21
N TYR A 121 22.55 12.84 3.49
CA TYR A 121 22.58 11.66 2.62
C TYR A 121 21.57 11.83 1.49
N ALA A 122 21.86 11.21 0.35
CA ALA A 122 20.97 11.15 -0.82
C ALA A 122 21.18 9.81 -1.53
N ILE A 123 20.69 8.73 -0.93
CA ILE A 123 20.95 7.37 -1.35
C ILE A 123 19.87 6.92 -2.32
N VAL A 124 20.29 6.53 -3.51
CA VAL A 124 19.43 6.02 -4.57
C VAL A 124 19.43 4.50 -4.54
N HIS A 125 18.25 3.93 -4.38
CA HIS A 125 18.02 2.49 -4.43
C HIS A 125 17.55 2.08 -5.83
N LEU A 126 18.33 1.20 -6.46
CA LEU A 126 18.05 0.57 -7.75
C LEU A 126 17.76 -0.93 -7.59
N ASP A 127 17.84 -1.44 -6.39
CA ASP A 127 17.68 -2.84 -6.01
C ASP A 127 16.26 -3.21 -5.55
N GLU A 128 15.32 -2.30 -5.66
CA GLU A 128 13.90 -2.53 -5.40
C GLU A 128 13.05 -2.44 -6.67
N SER A 129 11.75 -2.66 -6.52
CA SER A 129 10.82 -2.73 -7.67
C SER A 129 10.75 -1.45 -8.50
N THR A 130 11.06 -0.30 -7.91
CA THR A 130 11.04 1.02 -8.55
C THR A 130 12.18 1.86 -8.01
N PRO A 131 13.00 2.51 -8.85
CA PRO A 131 14.05 3.41 -8.40
C PRO A 131 13.52 4.52 -7.50
N HIS A 132 14.18 4.78 -6.39
CA HIS A 132 13.82 5.85 -5.47
C HIS A 132 15.03 6.34 -4.69
N MET A 133 14.98 7.60 -4.26
CA MET A 133 16.03 8.25 -3.49
C MET A 133 15.54 8.50 -2.07
N HIS A 134 16.31 8.09 -1.08
CA HIS A 134 16.20 8.50 0.31
C HIS A 134 17.14 9.67 0.54
N MET A 135 16.60 10.84 0.82
CA MET A 135 17.38 12.07 1.01
C MET A 135 17.08 12.68 2.36
N GLY A 136 18.07 12.77 3.21
CA GLY A 136 17.96 13.32 4.55
C GLY A 136 18.50 14.75 4.67
N ILE A 137 17.64 15.66 5.14
CA ILE A 137 17.96 17.09 5.30
C ILE A 137 17.85 17.45 6.77
N VAL A 138 18.92 18.02 7.34
CA VAL A 138 18.89 18.63 8.67
C VAL A 138 18.13 19.95 8.57
N PRO A 139 17.05 20.15 9.34
CA PRO A 139 16.17 21.32 9.19
C PRO A 139 16.71 22.54 9.93
N PHE A 140 17.83 23.07 9.46
CA PHE A 140 18.32 24.37 9.88
C PHE A 140 17.59 25.49 9.13
N ASP A 141 17.18 26.53 9.86
CA ASP A 141 16.70 27.75 9.24
C ASP A 141 17.87 28.71 8.96
N ASP A 142 17.58 29.86 8.36
CA ASP A 142 18.58 30.88 7.98
C ASP A 142 19.42 31.39 9.16
N GLU A 143 18.97 31.18 10.41
CA GLU A 143 19.70 31.52 11.63
C GLU A 143 20.43 30.31 12.23
N HIS A 144 20.56 29.20 11.51
CA HIS A 144 21.11 27.92 11.98
C HIS A 144 20.44 27.37 13.26
N LYS A 145 19.11 27.63 13.40
CA LYS A 145 18.31 27.02 14.46
C LYS A 145 17.66 25.75 13.95
N LEU A 146 17.85 24.64 14.65
CA LEU A 146 17.24 23.35 14.30
C LEU A 146 15.72 23.40 14.54
N SER A 147 14.93 23.44 13.46
CA SER A 147 13.48 23.50 13.56
C SER A 147 12.73 22.95 12.34
N ALA A 148 12.43 21.67 12.31
CA ALA A 148 11.63 21.06 11.27
C ALA A 148 10.24 21.74 11.07
N LYS A 149 9.66 22.33 12.12
CA LYS A 149 8.38 23.03 12.01
C LYS A 149 8.49 24.37 11.25
N ARG A 150 9.61 25.07 11.36
CA ARG A 150 9.83 26.33 10.67
C ARG A 150 10.25 26.11 9.23
N VAL A 151 11.22 25.23 9.00
CA VAL A 151 11.77 24.93 7.67
C VAL A 151 10.75 24.21 6.79
N PHE A 152 10.20 23.10 7.27
CA PHE A 152 9.21 22.28 6.54
C PHE A 152 7.81 22.50 7.10
N ASN A 153 7.33 23.75 7.07
CA ASN A 153 5.97 24.10 7.40
C ASN A 153 5.00 23.72 6.26
N ARG A 154 3.68 23.89 6.48
CA ARG A 154 2.66 23.50 5.51
C ARG A 154 2.82 24.20 4.15
N THR A 155 3.23 25.47 4.15
CA THR A 155 3.46 26.25 2.93
C THR A 155 4.66 25.69 2.17
N ALA A 156 5.81 25.51 2.83
CA ALA A 156 7.00 24.93 2.20
C ALA A 156 6.73 23.54 1.61
N LEU A 157 5.98 22.67 2.32
CA LEU A 157 5.60 21.36 1.81
C LEU A 157 4.71 21.45 0.57
N ARG A 158 3.80 22.41 0.51
CA ARG A 158 2.96 22.63 -0.68
C ARG A 158 3.81 23.16 -1.84
N ASP A 159 4.68 24.13 -1.57
CA ASP A 159 5.56 24.73 -2.57
C ASP A 159 6.49 23.69 -3.21
N ILE A 160 7.00 22.75 -2.42
CA ILE A 160 7.81 21.63 -2.95
C ILE A 160 6.97 20.78 -3.92
N GLN A 161 5.73 20.42 -3.55
CA GLN A 161 4.85 19.63 -4.40
C GLN A 161 4.49 20.36 -5.71
N ASP A 162 4.42 21.70 -5.69
CA ASP A 162 4.10 22.51 -6.86
C ASP A 162 5.32 22.79 -7.75
N GLN A 163 6.47 23.07 -7.14
CA GLN A 163 7.63 23.58 -7.86
C GLN A 163 8.61 22.50 -8.30
N LEU A 164 8.79 21.42 -7.51
CA LEU A 164 9.71 20.33 -7.87
C LEU A 164 9.36 19.66 -9.21
N PRO A 165 8.09 19.35 -9.52
CA PRO A 165 7.75 18.84 -10.85
C PRO A 165 8.10 19.81 -11.97
N THR A 166 7.83 21.10 -11.78
CA THR A 166 8.16 22.15 -12.75
C THR A 166 9.67 22.29 -12.96
N TYR A 167 10.45 22.23 -11.89
CA TYR A 167 11.91 22.25 -11.94
C TYR A 167 12.45 21.05 -12.73
N LEU A 168 11.94 19.85 -12.45
CA LEU A 168 12.29 18.62 -13.19
C LEU A 168 11.91 18.72 -14.68
N GLN A 169 10.75 19.28 -15.01
CA GLN A 169 10.32 19.51 -16.40
C GLN A 169 11.28 20.45 -17.15
N GLN A 170 11.72 21.52 -16.51
CA GLN A 170 12.71 22.46 -17.09
C GLN A 170 14.05 21.79 -17.40
N HIS A 171 14.37 20.68 -16.69
CA HIS A 171 15.57 19.88 -16.92
C HIS A 171 15.33 18.66 -17.84
N GLY A 172 14.16 18.61 -18.50
CA GLY A 172 13.87 17.63 -19.56
C GLY A 172 13.12 16.37 -19.10
N PHE A 173 12.63 16.30 -17.85
CA PHE A 173 11.89 15.14 -17.36
C PHE A 173 10.38 15.32 -17.51
N ASN A 174 9.71 14.41 -18.22
CA ASN A 174 8.26 14.45 -18.41
C ASN A 174 7.52 13.87 -17.18
N ILE A 175 7.46 14.66 -16.12
CA ILE A 175 6.83 14.29 -14.85
C ILE A 175 5.87 15.39 -14.41
N GLN A 176 4.77 15.00 -13.77
CA GLN A 176 3.73 15.93 -13.34
C GLN A 176 3.53 15.86 -11.83
N ARG A 177 2.94 16.92 -11.29
CA ARG A 177 2.43 16.93 -9.94
C ARG A 177 1.31 15.90 -9.79
N GLY A 178 1.29 15.17 -8.68
CA GLY A 178 0.13 14.37 -8.28
C GLY A 178 -1.13 15.22 -8.11
N VAL A 179 -2.30 14.59 -8.19
CA VAL A 179 -3.61 15.27 -8.07
C VAL A 179 -3.69 15.99 -6.73
N GLN A 180 -3.94 17.31 -6.78
CA GLN A 180 -4.15 18.15 -5.61
C GLN A 180 -5.46 17.76 -4.93
N GLU A 181 -5.47 17.70 -3.60
CA GLU A 181 -6.67 17.39 -2.81
C GLU A 181 -7.31 16.03 -3.15
N SER A 182 -6.51 15.02 -3.50
CA SER A 182 -7.07 13.69 -3.58
C SER A 182 -7.60 13.31 -2.18
N GLU A 183 -8.87 12.93 -2.08
CA GLU A 183 -9.47 12.36 -0.86
C GLU A 183 -8.81 11.02 -0.46
N ARG A 184 -7.85 10.58 -1.25
CA ARG A 184 -7.10 9.35 -1.03
C ARG A 184 -6.17 9.55 0.17
N LYS A 185 -6.46 8.86 1.25
CA LYS A 185 -5.52 8.71 2.34
C LYS A 185 -4.22 8.10 1.82
N SER A 186 -3.09 8.66 2.24
CA SER A 186 -1.80 8.00 2.06
C SER A 186 -1.87 6.63 2.74
N LEU A 187 -1.78 5.56 1.94
CA LEU A 187 -1.80 4.20 2.48
C LEU A 187 -0.46 3.92 3.15
N THR A 188 -0.50 3.26 4.28
CA THR A 188 0.71 2.66 4.86
C THR A 188 1.20 1.50 3.99
N VAL A 189 2.48 1.14 4.09
CA VAL A 189 3.05 0.03 3.31
C VAL A 189 2.25 -1.29 3.46
N PRO A 190 1.79 -1.69 4.66
CA PRO A 190 0.92 -2.86 4.81
C PRO A 190 -0.42 -2.73 4.08
N GLU A 191 -1.08 -1.57 4.16
CA GLU A 191 -2.35 -1.31 3.47
C GLU A 191 -2.17 -1.35 1.95
N TYR A 192 -1.08 -0.78 1.44
CA TYR A 192 -0.75 -0.83 0.01
C TYR A 192 -0.50 -2.27 -0.46
N LYS A 193 0.25 -3.08 0.31
CA LYS A 193 0.48 -4.50 -0.01
C LYS A 193 -0.82 -5.30 -0.01
N ALA A 194 -1.71 -5.08 0.98
CA ALA A 194 -3.02 -5.72 1.03
C ALA A 194 -3.90 -5.34 -0.16
N MET A 195 -3.91 -4.06 -0.55
CA MET A 195 -4.63 -3.59 -1.72
C MET A 195 -4.10 -4.22 -3.02
N ARG A 196 -2.77 -4.28 -3.20
CA ARG A 196 -2.15 -4.95 -4.37
C ARG A 196 -2.54 -6.42 -4.46
N GLU A 197 -2.52 -7.13 -3.35
CA GLU A 197 -2.91 -8.54 -3.32
C GLU A 197 -4.39 -8.72 -3.67
N SER A 198 -5.27 -7.86 -3.16
CA SER A 198 -6.69 -7.85 -3.52
C SER A 198 -6.93 -7.60 -5.01
N ILE A 199 -6.19 -6.66 -5.61
CA ILE A 199 -6.25 -6.39 -7.07
C ILE A 199 -5.79 -7.61 -7.86
N LYS A 200 -4.68 -8.24 -7.46
CA LYS A 200 -4.15 -9.45 -8.11
C LYS A 200 -5.16 -10.60 -8.06
N GLN A 201 -5.79 -10.83 -6.92
CA GLN A 201 -6.86 -11.83 -6.78
C GLN A 201 -8.08 -11.49 -7.64
N GLY A 202 -8.45 -10.21 -7.72
CA GLY A 202 -9.52 -9.73 -8.62
C GLY A 202 -9.21 -10.02 -10.08
N GLN A 203 -7.99 -9.74 -10.53
CA GLN A 203 -7.54 -10.03 -11.90
C GLN A 203 -7.52 -11.52 -12.21
N GLN A 204 -7.09 -12.37 -11.27
CA GLN A 204 -7.13 -13.82 -11.44
C GLN A 204 -8.56 -14.33 -11.57
N LYS A 205 -9.49 -13.83 -10.76
CA LYS A 205 -10.92 -14.17 -10.86
C LYS A 205 -11.51 -13.75 -12.20
N LEU A 206 -11.18 -12.54 -12.66
CA LEU A 206 -11.61 -12.03 -13.96
C LEU A 206 -11.13 -12.93 -15.10
N ALA A 207 -9.84 -13.29 -15.11
CA ALA A 207 -9.26 -14.17 -16.12
C ALA A 207 -9.93 -15.57 -16.10
N ALA A 208 -10.28 -16.10 -14.94
CA ALA A 208 -11.00 -17.36 -14.81
C ALA A 208 -12.40 -17.26 -15.43
N VAL A 209 -13.16 -16.20 -15.15
CA VAL A 209 -14.49 -15.95 -15.72
C VAL A 209 -14.43 -15.75 -17.23
N GLU A 210 -13.43 -15.03 -17.75
CA GLU A 210 -13.22 -14.87 -19.19
C GLU A 210 -12.95 -16.20 -19.88
N ASN A 211 -12.12 -17.05 -19.30
CA ASN A 211 -11.84 -18.39 -19.82
C ASN A 211 -13.09 -19.27 -19.84
N GLU A 212 -13.86 -19.26 -18.75
CA GLU A 212 -15.12 -19.99 -18.68
C GLU A 212 -16.12 -19.49 -19.75
N THR A 213 -16.21 -18.18 -19.92
CA THR A 213 -17.07 -17.57 -20.94
C THR A 213 -16.66 -17.99 -22.35
N LYS A 214 -15.35 -17.99 -22.66
CA LYS A 214 -14.84 -18.49 -23.95
C LYS A 214 -15.16 -19.96 -24.18
N GLN A 215 -15.00 -20.80 -23.16
CA GLN A 215 -15.36 -22.23 -23.26
C GLN A 215 -16.86 -22.43 -23.50
N ARG A 216 -17.72 -21.66 -22.81
CA ARG A 216 -19.16 -21.71 -23.02
C ARG A 216 -19.56 -21.26 -24.43
N GLN A 217 -18.95 -20.18 -24.93
CA GLN A 217 -19.18 -19.70 -26.29
C GLN A 217 -18.74 -20.73 -27.34
N ALA A 218 -17.60 -21.41 -27.12
CA ALA A 218 -17.15 -22.47 -28.02
C ALA A 218 -18.13 -23.65 -28.04
N LYS A 219 -18.59 -24.11 -26.88
CA LYS A 219 -19.64 -25.15 -26.76
C LYS A 219 -20.94 -24.75 -27.49
N LEU A 220 -21.36 -23.49 -27.32
CA LEU A 220 -22.56 -22.95 -27.97
C LEU A 220 -22.43 -22.94 -29.52
N LYS A 221 -21.27 -22.55 -30.05
CA LYS A 221 -20.98 -22.58 -31.48
C LYS A 221 -21.01 -24.00 -32.02
N THR A 222 -20.45 -24.97 -31.30
CA THR A 222 -20.50 -26.40 -31.67
C THR A 222 -21.95 -26.91 -31.69
N TYR A 223 -22.74 -26.54 -30.69
CA TYR A 223 -24.17 -26.88 -30.65
C TYR A 223 -24.95 -26.29 -31.81
N GLN A 224 -24.72 -25.02 -32.14
CA GLN A 224 -25.37 -24.34 -33.29
C GLN A 224 -24.97 -24.98 -34.63
N ALA A 225 -23.71 -25.43 -34.76
CA ALA A 225 -23.23 -26.10 -35.96
C ALA A 225 -23.79 -27.53 -36.12
N THR A 226 -24.17 -28.17 -34.99
CA THR A 226 -24.78 -29.53 -34.99
C THR A 226 -26.30 -29.51 -34.97
N LYS A 227 -26.91 -28.32 -35.05
CA LYS A 227 -28.37 -28.17 -35.06
C LYS A 227 -28.94 -28.92 -36.25
N PHE A 228 -29.57 -30.06 -35.98
CA PHE A 228 -30.23 -30.86 -36.97
C PHE A 228 -31.70 -30.45 -37.11
N ASP A 229 -32.13 -30.16 -38.34
CA ASP A 229 -33.54 -29.87 -38.60
C ASP A 229 -34.34 -31.19 -38.62
N VAL A 230 -35.04 -31.44 -37.53
CA VAL A 230 -35.90 -32.61 -37.35
C VAL A 230 -36.96 -32.70 -38.47
N ASN A 231 -37.40 -31.57 -39.02
CA ASN A 231 -38.38 -31.54 -40.12
C ASN A 231 -37.79 -32.00 -41.47
N SER A 232 -36.46 -32.04 -41.59
CA SER A 232 -35.80 -32.53 -42.79
C SER A 232 -35.75 -34.06 -42.90
N VAL A 233 -36.11 -34.77 -41.83
CA VAL A 233 -36.10 -36.25 -41.79
C VAL A 233 -37.21 -36.82 -42.63
N LYS A 234 -36.85 -37.57 -43.69
CA LYS A 234 -37.80 -38.26 -44.52
C LYS A 234 -38.25 -39.55 -43.85
N THR A 235 -39.53 -39.68 -43.61
CA THR A 235 -40.15 -40.85 -43.00
C THR A 235 -41.02 -41.57 -44.02
N LYS A 236 -41.04 -42.91 -43.97
CA LYS A 236 -41.96 -43.75 -44.73
C LYS A 236 -42.70 -44.70 -43.79
N GLU A 237 -43.98 -44.87 -43.98
CA GLU A 237 -44.74 -45.90 -43.23
C GLU A 237 -44.28 -47.27 -43.57
N SER A 238 -44.19 -48.13 -42.54
CA SER A 238 -43.85 -49.56 -42.75
C SER A 238 -44.99 -50.28 -43.38
N ARG A 239 -44.76 -51.02 -44.49
CA ARG A 239 -45.79 -51.85 -45.17
C ARG A 239 -46.25 -53.06 -44.35
N PHE A 240 -45.45 -53.47 -43.39
CA PHE A 240 -45.71 -54.68 -42.59
C PHE A 240 -46.20 -54.41 -41.18
N HIS A 241 -45.92 -53.21 -40.65
CA HIS A 241 -46.27 -52.84 -39.29
C HIS A 241 -46.73 -51.40 -39.20
N LYS A 242 -48.02 -51.18 -39.10
CA LYS A 242 -48.63 -49.81 -39.02
C LYS A 242 -48.18 -48.98 -37.86
N ARG A 243 -47.49 -49.56 -36.88
CA ARG A 243 -46.96 -48.83 -35.71
C ARG A 243 -45.50 -48.35 -35.88
N TYR A 244 -44.84 -48.69 -37.00
CA TYR A 244 -43.45 -48.37 -37.23
C TYR A 244 -43.30 -47.42 -38.41
N VAL A 245 -42.43 -46.41 -38.22
CA VAL A 245 -42.04 -45.52 -39.26
C VAL A 245 -40.59 -45.86 -39.66
N LEU A 246 -40.35 -46.01 -40.95
CA LEU A 246 -39.00 -46.21 -41.49
C LEU A 246 -38.31 -44.87 -41.65
N VAL A 247 -37.12 -44.77 -41.05
CA VAL A 247 -36.24 -43.62 -41.15
C VAL A 247 -34.93 -44.10 -41.73
N ASP A 248 -34.31 -43.33 -42.59
CA ASP A 248 -32.95 -43.65 -43.06
C ASP A 248 -32.00 -43.76 -41.88
N ARG A 249 -31.07 -44.73 -41.93
CA ARG A 249 -30.14 -44.97 -40.83
C ARG A 249 -29.26 -43.74 -40.48
N PHE A 250 -28.85 -43.00 -41.50
CA PHE A 250 -28.06 -41.80 -41.31
C PHE A 250 -28.85 -40.68 -40.61
N ASP A 251 -30.12 -40.49 -41.01
CA ASP A 251 -31.04 -39.55 -40.36
C ASP A 251 -31.37 -39.99 -38.94
N PHE A 252 -31.54 -41.33 -38.70
CA PHE A 252 -31.75 -41.85 -37.36
C PHE A 252 -30.56 -41.62 -36.44
N ASP A 253 -29.32 -41.86 -36.93
CA ASP A 253 -28.11 -41.65 -36.14
C ASP A 253 -27.93 -40.16 -35.82
N LYS A 254 -28.25 -39.26 -36.72
CA LYS A 254 -28.28 -37.80 -36.47
C LYS A 254 -29.35 -37.40 -35.42
N LEU A 255 -30.57 -37.97 -35.51
CA LEU A 255 -31.60 -37.74 -34.52
C LEU A 255 -31.17 -38.19 -33.13
N LYS A 256 -30.56 -39.39 -33.04
CA LYS A 256 -30.04 -39.94 -31.79
C LYS A 256 -28.92 -39.06 -31.20
N GLN A 257 -28.01 -38.58 -32.04
CA GLN A 257 -26.96 -37.69 -31.64
C GLN A 257 -27.51 -36.32 -31.17
N GLY A 258 -28.47 -35.75 -31.90
CA GLY A 258 -29.14 -34.52 -31.53
C GLY A 258 -29.92 -34.63 -30.21
N ALA A 259 -30.64 -35.77 -30.00
CA ALA A 259 -31.33 -36.02 -28.74
C ALA A 259 -30.37 -36.10 -27.54
N SER A 260 -29.27 -36.83 -27.70
CA SER A 260 -28.23 -36.94 -26.64
C SER A 260 -27.62 -35.61 -26.28
N LEU A 261 -27.32 -34.76 -27.29
CA LEU A 261 -26.78 -33.40 -27.06
C LEU A 261 -27.80 -32.47 -26.37
N THR A 262 -29.08 -32.61 -26.73
CA THR A 262 -30.16 -31.81 -26.12
C THR A 262 -30.35 -32.16 -24.65
N ASP A 263 -30.31 -33.47 -24.30
CA ASP A 263 -30.45 -33.93 -22.93
C ASP A 263 -29.27 -33.42 -22.04
N THR A 264 -28.06 -33.54 -22.53
CA THR A 264 -26.86 -33.02 -21.85
C THR A 264 -26.95 -31.51 -21.64
N TYR A 265 -27.34 -30.75 -22.68
CA TYR A 265 -27.49 -29.28 -22.61
C TYR A 265 -28.59 -28.88 -21.64
N PHE A 266 -29.72 -29.57 -21.64
CA PHE A 266 -30.83 -29.28 -20.73
C PHE A 266 -30.42 -29.51 -19.27
N THR A 267 -29.72 -30.59 -18.99
CA THR A 267 -29.22 -30.92 -17.63
C THR A 267 -28.20 -29.91 -17.15
N GLU A 268 -27.21 -29.52 -17.99
CA GLU A 268 -26.24 -28.44 -17.67
C GLU A 268 -26.94 -27.10 -17.43
N THR A 269 -27.93 -26.74 -18.24
CA THR A 269 -28.65 -25.46 -18.12
C THR A 269 -29.50 -25.40 -16.85
N LEU A 270 -30.14 -26.47 -16.45
CA LEU A 270 -30.89 -26.54 -15.19
C LEU A 270 -29.98 -26.43 -13.97
N SER A 271 -28.84 -27.11 -13.98
CA SER A 271 -27.83 -26.99 -12.91
C SER A 271 -27.32 -25.57 -12.77
N GLN A 272 -26.95 -24.93 -13.89
CA GLN A 272 -26.46 -23.54 -13.87
C GLN A 272 -27.50 -22.54 -13.39
N ARG A 273 -28.78 -22.75 -13.74
CA ARG A 273 -29.88 -21.90 -13.29
C ARG A 273 -30.06 -21.97 -11.76
N SER A 274 -30.00 -23.20 -11.23
CA SER A 274 -30.03 -23.43 -9.78
C SER A 274 -28.86 -22.76 -9.06
N ASP A 275 -27.64 -22.88 -9.59
CA ASP A 275 -26.44 -22.24 -8.99
C ASP A 275 -26.51 -20.72 -9.04
N MET A 276 -27.01 -20.15 -10.13
CA MET A 276 -27.25 -18.70 -10.26
C MET A 276 -28.27 -18.20 -9.25
N ASP A 277 -29.38 -18.92 -9.06
CA ASP A 277 -30.41 -18.53 -8.11
C ASP A 277 -29.88 -18.56 -6.67
N ILE A 278 -29.08 -19.58 -6.32
CA ILE A 278 -28.39 -19.66 -5.01
C ILE A 278 -27.41 -18.51 -4.82
N GLN A 279 -26.63 -18.17 -5.84
CA GLN A 279 -25.67 -17.05 -5.75
C GLN A 279 -26.39 -15.71 -5.62
N LYS A 280 -27.50 -15.52 -6.35
CA LYS A 280 -28.32 -14.31 -6.26
C LYS A 280 -28.91 -14.14 -4.85
N ASP A 281 -29.41 -15.21 -4.26
CA ASP A 281 -29.92 -15.19 -2.89
C ASP A 281 -28.84 -14.86 -1.86
N ARG A 282 -27.63 -15.41 -2.04
CA ARG A 282 -26.47 -15.07 -1.19
C ARG A 282 -26.08 -13.61 -1.30
N LEU A 283 -26.08 -13.06 -2.53
CA LEU A 283 -25.76 -11.65 -2.78
C LEU A 283 -26.77 -10.74 -2.09
N ILE A 284 -28.07 -10.99 -2.28
CA ILE A 284 -29.14 -10.21 -1.63
C ILE A 284 -29.02 -10.24 -0.09
N LYS A 285 -28.72 -11.41 0.49
CA LYS A 285 -28.50 -11.53 1.93
C LYS A 285 -27.27 -10.76 2.39
N ALA A 286 -26.18 -10.79 1.61
CA ALA A 286 -24.95 -10.06 1.92
C ALA A 286 -25.17 -8.54 1.84
N GLU A 287 -25.86 -8.07 0.82
CA GLU A 287 -26.22 -6.64 0.66
C GLU A 287 -27.13 -6.15 1.78
N SER A 288 -28.14 -6.92 2.15
CA SER A 288 -29.02 -6.60 3.29
C SER A 288 -28.22 -6.50 4.59
N LYS A 289 -27.31 -7.43 4.84
CA LYS A 289 -26.44 -7.42 6.02
C LYS A 289 -25.48 -6.24 6.03
N ALA A 290 -24.90 -5.90 4.88
CA ALA A 290 -24.03 -4.73 4.74
C ALA A 290 -24.80 -3.43 5.02
N MET A 291 -26.03 -3.31 4.54
CA MET A 291 -26.90 -2.16 4.79
C MET A 291 -27.27 -2.02 6.29
N GLU A 292 -27.59 -3.13 6.95
CA GLU A 292 -27.86 -3.17 8.38
C GLU A 292 -26.64 -2.70 9.19
N LEU A 293 -25.44 -3.20 8.85
CA LEU A 293 -24.19 -2.81 9.50
C LEU A 293 -23.83 -1.34 9.25
N ASP A 294 -24.13 -0.80 8.08
CA ASP A 294 -23.89 0.62 7.79
C ASP A 294 -24.81 1.52 8.62
N ILE A 295 -26.09 1.16 8.76
CA ILE A 295 -27.04 1.86 9.64
C ILE A 295 -26.55 1.85 11.10
N GLU A 296 -26.13 0.69 11.60
CA GLU A 296 -25.62 0.54 12.97
C GLU A 296 -24.32 1.33 13.18
N ASN A 297 -23.41 1.31 12.22
CA ASN A 297 -22.19 2.12 12.27
C ASN A 297 -22.49 3.62 12.31
N ARG A 298 -23.41 4.11 11.51
CA ARG A 298 -23.84 5.53 11.54
C ARG A 298 -24.45 5.89 12.90
N ARG A 299 -25.25 4.98 13.48
CA ARG A 299 -25.83 5.15 14.80
C ARG A 299 -24.75 5.23 15.88
N LEU A 300 -23.79 4.30 15.85
CA LEU A 300 -22.67 4.28 16.79
C LEU A 300 -21.79 5.52 16.66
N GLN A 301 -21.46 5.95 15.43
CA GLN A 301 -20.70 7.18 15.20
C GLN A 301 -21.41 8.42 15.78
N LYS A 302 -22.73 8.51 15.62
CA LYS A 302 -23.54 9.59 16.18
C LYS A 302 -23.52 9.60 17.71
N LEU A 303 -23.60 8.41 18.33
CA LEU A 303 -23.48 8.24 19.80
C LEU A 303 -22.09 8.63 20.29
N VAL A 304 -21.03 8.17 19.62
CA VAL A 304 -19.64 8.54 19.94
C VAL A 304 -19.46 10.06 19.85
N GLY A 305 -19.94 10.70 18.79
CA GLY A 305 -19.89 12.16 18.65
C GLY A 305 -20.62 12.91 19.78
N THR A 306 -21.79 12.42 20.19
CA THR A 306 -22.54 12.99 21.32
C THR A 306 -21.78 12.84 22.64
N LEU A 307 -21.24 11.66 22.93
CA LEU A 307 -20.45 11.40 24.13
C LEU A 307 -19.17 12.24 24.17
N GLN A 308 -18.49 12.37 23.03
CA GLN A 308 -17.34 13.27 22.92
C GLN A 308 -17.70 14.73 23.18
N GLY A 309 -18.86 15.17 22.69
CA GLY A 309 -19.40 16.51 22.98
C GLY A 309 -19.65 16.73 24.48
N ILE A 310 -20.22 15.77 25.16
CA ILE A 310 -20.45 15.82 26.61
C ILE A 310 -19.12 15.89 27.38
N VAL A 311 -18.16 15.04 27.03
CA VAL A 311 -16.82 15.03 27.68
C VAL A 311 -16.12 16.38 27.50
N ARG A 312 -16.16 16.99 26.30
CA ARG A 312 -15.61 18.33 26.06
C ARG A 312 -16.32 19.40 26.90
N SER A 313 -17.63 19.32 27.02
CA SER A 313 -18.42 20.30 27.82
C SER A 313 -18.07 20.18 29.29
N VAL A 314 -17.90 18.98 29.81
CA VAL A 314 -17.49 18.72 31.19
C VAL A 314 -16.07 19.23 31.43
N ASP A 315 -15.13 18.93 30.54
CA ASP A 315 -13.75 19.41 30.64
C ASP A 315 -13.68 20.94 30.64
N HIS A 316 -14.40 21.59 29.73
CA HIS A 316 -14.48 23.05 29.67
C HIS A 316 -15.12 23.67 30.94
N PHE A 317 -16.17 23.05 31.47
CA PHE A 317 -16.81 23.49 32.72
C PHE A 317 -15.85 23.39 33.92
N LEU A 318 -15.12 22.28 34.03
CA LEU A 318 -14.15 22.07 35.13
C LEU A 318 -12.99 23.05 35.02
N GLN A 319 -12.46 23.27 33.84
CA GLN A 319 -11.40 24.27 33.59
C GLN A 319 -11.86 25.67 33.96
N ARG A 320 -13.10 26.05 33.56
CA ARG A 320 -13.63 27.40 33.79
C ARG A 320 -14.02 27.66 35.26
N LYS A 321 -14.50 26.65 35.97
CA LYS A 321 -15.00 26.82 37.34
C LYS A 321 -14.01 26.47 38.46
N LEU A 322 -13.14 25.48 38.18
CA LEU A 322 -12.23 24.92 39.20
C LEU A 322 -10.76 25.07 38.80
N GLY A 323 -10.46 25.60 37.58
CA GLY A 323 -9.10 25.72 37.09
C GLY A 323 -8.41 24.39 36.76
N VAL A 324 -9.16 23.27 36.75
CA VAL A 324 -8.62 21.91 36.60
C VAL A 324 -9.38 21.22 35.47
N GLY A 325 -8.69 20.71 34.44
CA GLY A 325 -9.29 19.91 33.37
C GLY A 325 -9.43 18.45 33.73
N LEU A 326 -10.15 17.69 32.91
CA LEU A 326 -10.24 16.23 33.03
C LEU A 326 -8.84 15.59 32.91
N PRO A 327 -8.59 14.48 33.65
CA PRO A 327 -7.34 13.76 33.54
C PRO A 327 -7.06 13.35 32.09
N SER A 328 -5.80 13.54 31.60
CA SER A 328 -5.42 13.24 30.21
C SER A 328 -5.79 11.84 29.77
N LYS A 329 -5.69 10.84 30.67
CA LYS A 329 -6.12 9.46 30.38
C LYS A 329 -7.61 9.30 30.05
N TRP A 330 -8.46 10.18 30.58
CA TRP A 330 -9.91 10.14 30.29
C TRP A 330 -10.21 10.75 28.93
N LEU A 331 -9.51 11.85 28.58
CA LEU A 331 -9.62 12.48 27.27
C LEU A 331 -9.08 11.55 26.16
N GLU A 332 -7.99 10.83 26.44
CA GLU A 332 -7.45 9.80 25.55
C GLU A 332 -8.45 8.66 25.31
N ARG A 333 -9.09 8.15 26.36
CA ARG A 333 -10.13 7.10 26.25
C ARG A 333 -11.38 7.57 25.50
N ALA A 334 -11.69 8.85 25.58
CA ALA A 334 -12.78 9.47 24.83
C ALA A 334 -12.40 9.80 23.36
N GLY A 335 -11.16 9.54 22.93
CA GLY A 335 -10.67 9.89 21.60
C GLY A 335 -10.54 11.39 21.36
N LEU A 336 -10.40 12.18 22.42
CA LEU A 336 -10.28 13.65 22.36
C LEU A 336 -8.84 14.14 22.51
N LYS A 337 -7.93 13.25 22.83
CA LYS A 337 -6.48 13.48 22.89
C LYS A 337 -5.76 12.24 22.36
N GLU A 338 -4.65 12.41 21.65
CA GLU A 338 -3.82 11.28 21.24
C GLU A 338 -3.29 10.53 22.48
N PRO A 339 -3.26 9.17 22.46
CA PRO A 339 -2.74 8.39 23.56
C PRO A 339 -1.28 8.77 23.81
N SER A 340 -0.96 9.10 25.05
CA SER A 340 0.42 9.29 25.46
C SER A 340 1.15 7.98 25.24
N LYS A 341 2.21 7.97 24.44
CA LYS A 341 3.06 6.78 24.23
C LYS A 341 3.55 6.33 25.61
N LYS A 342 3.08 5.17 26.06
CA LYS A 342 3.62 4.53 27.27
C LYS A 342 5.13 4.42 27.12
N ALA A 343 5.85 4.97 28.08
CA ALA A 343 7.28 4.69 28.24
C ALA A 343 7.46 3.17 28.33
N PRO A 344 8.48 2.59 27.68
CA PRO A 344 8.77 1.16 27.82
C PRO A 344 8.97 0.85 29.30
N GLN A 345 8.20 -0.11 29.81
CA GLN A 345 8.43 -0.66 31.14
C GLN A 345 9.83 -1.28 31.13
N ARG A 346 10.71 -0.82 32.04
CA ARG A 346 11.98 -1.49 32.31
C ARG A 346 11.68 -2.96 32.65
N PRO A 347 12.47 -3.92 32.11
CA PRO A 347 12.40 -5.29 32.58
C PRO A 347 12.68 -5.30 34.09
N GLN A 348 11.81 -5.92 34.85
CA GLN A 348 12.09 -6.25 36.24
C GLN A 348 13.30 -7.17 36.24
N GLU A 349 14.38 -6.74 36.88
CA GLU A 349 15.51 -7.58 37.26
C GLU A 349 14.97 -8.76 38.07
N ARG A 350 15.09 -9.95 37.54
CA ARG A 350 14.92 -11.18 38.35
C ARG A 350 16.09 -11.22 39.32
N SER A 351 15.79 -11.14 40.60
CA SER A 351 16.74 -11.42 41.66
C SER A 351 17.33 -12.82 41.49
N GLU A 352 18.60 -12.87 41.33
CA GLU A 352 19.41 -14.07 41.51
C GLU A 352 19.27 -14.49 42.97
N GLY A 353 18.97 -15.76 43.18
CA GLY A 353 18.94 -16.39 44.50
C GLY A 353 18.68 -17.87 44.36
N GLN A 354 19.67 -18.66 44.19
CA GLN A 354 20.10 -19.79 45.01
C GLN A 354 20.93 -20.80 44.20
N HIS A 355 22.13 -20.97 44.67
CA HIS A 355 23.02 -22.12 44.41
C HIS A 355 22.29 -23.43 44.74
N ASP A 356 22.47 -24.46 43.91
CA ASP A 356 22.65 -25.84 44.35
C ASP A 356 23.68 -26.53 43.42
N GLU A 357 24.80 -26.89 44.04
CA GLU A 357 25.80 -27.84 43.54
C GLU A 357 25.13 -29.21 43.37
N LEU A 358 25.50 -29.96 42.36
CA LEU A 358 25.75 -31.42 42.43
C LEU A 358 26.41 -31.94 41.15
N ASP A 359 27.65 -32.39 41.38
CA ASP A 359 28.36 -33.53 40.80
C ASP A 359 28.14 -34.02 39.37
N GLY A 360 29.31 -34.15 38.68
CA GLY A 360 29.54 -34.96 37.47
C GLY A 360 29.39 -36.48 37.67
N PRO A 361 29.77 -37.37 36.78
CA PRO A 361 30.98 -37.35 35.92
C PRO A 361 30.79 -37.88 34.46
N SER A 362 31.82 -37.61 33.69
CA SER A 362 32.47 -38.39 32.61
C SER A 362 31.68 -39.41 31.75
N LEU A 363 31.69 -39.21 30.46
CA LEU A 363 32.39 -39.97 29.41
C LEU A 363 32.34 -39.21 28.10
#